data_b22d29a6b4e91ef52a9eff98fe032ece
#
_entry.id   b22d29a6b4e91ef52a9eff98fe032ece
#
_cell.length_a   1.000
_cell.length_b   1.000
_cell.length_c   1.000
_cell.angle_alpha   90.00
_cell.angle_beta   90.00
_cell.angle_gamma   90.00
#
_symmetry.space_group_name_H-M   'P 1'
#
loop_
_entity.id
_entity.type
_entity.pdbx_description
1 polymer ?
#
loop_
_entity_poly.entity_id
_entity_poly.type
_entity_poly.pdbx_seq_one_letter_code
_entity_poly.pdbx_strand_id
1 'polypeptide(L)'
;MKFFNRSKPKLLNENVQALAEEPTPAERKIVNERAKEHFKRKQEFEKDRVGFYKTLSKVGFGVGGVGALIGLAGVVAVAGLTPLKTSEPYVIRVDNNTGFTDIVKPISDSLQTTYGEELDKYWLSKFIIERESYDWQLVQNSYDAVELMTTPQVFNEYKAYITSKVSPVNLLQQNKKIKVRVLSVAFINGVGQVRFSKQVLTASGEPDSVIPVTYWVASIPFDYKHDIKLEQQRLINPLGFQALSYRADPENLINKDEQK
;
A
#
# COMPACT_ATOMS: atom_id res chain seq x y z
N MET A 1 -3.10 46.37 29.94
CA MET A 1 -4.40 46.28 30.59
C MET A 1 -4.68 47.62 31.28
N LYS A 2 -5.52 48.47 30.66
CA LYS A 2 -5.92 49.74 31.28
C LYS A 2 -7.32 49.57 31.82
N PHE A 3 -7.49 49.65 33.11
CA PHE A 3 -8.76 49.62 33.81
C PHE A 3 -9.53 50.94 33.56
N PHE A 4 -10.71 50.83 33.01
CA PHE A 4 -11.66 51.94 32.89
C PHE A 4 -12.25 52.25 34.27
N ASN A 5 -11.90 53.40 34.84
CA ASN A 5 -12.46 53.93 36.06
C ASN A 5 -13.83 54.56 35.75
N ARG A 6 -14.92 53.88 36.12
CA ARG A 6 -16.29 54.43 36.01
C ARG A 6 -16.53 55.39 37.20
N SER A 7 -16.49 56.67 36.92
CA SER A 7 -17.00 57.67 37.83
C SER A 7 -18.50 57.51 38.02
N LYS A 8 -18.94 57.39 39.25
CA LYS A 8 -20.38 57.35 39.63
C LYS A 8 -21.03 58.67 39.26
N PRO A 9 -22.24 58.67 38.64
CA PRO A 9 -22.97 59.93 38.39
C PRO A 9 -23.41 60.52 39.71
N LYS A 10 -23.11 61.84 39.89
CA LYS A 10 -23.54 62.65 40.99
C LYS A 10 -25.05 62.86 40.91
N LEU A 11 -25.82 62.31 41.84
CA LEU A 11 -27.23 62.57 41.97
C LEU A 11 -27.46 64.00 42.31
N LEU A 12 -28.04 64.77 41.42
CA LEU A 12 -28.57 66.07 41.63
C LEU A 12 -29.77 65.90 42.54
N ASN A 13 -29.69 66.51 43.73
CA ASN A 13 -30.78 66.69 44.67
C ASN A 13 -31.82 67.65 44.05
N GLU A 14 -32.73 67.16 43.26
CA GLU A 14 -33.89 67.92 42.84
C GLU A 14 -34.92 67.95 43.96
N ASN A 15 -35.42 69.12 44.20
CA ASN A 15 -36.33 69.49 45.26
C ASN A 15 -37.58 68.58 45.26
N VAL A 16 -37.70 67.72 46.23
CA VAL A 16 -38.81 66.78 46.43
C VAL A 16 -40.13 67.47 46.80
N GLN A 17 -40.13 68.75 46.92
CA GLN A 17 -41.33 69.53 47.35
C GLN A 17 -42.26 69.95 46.20
N ALA A 18 -41.91 69.76 44.94
CA ALA A 18 -42.80 70.10 43.79
C ALA A 18 -43.67 68.91 43.26
N LEU A 19 -43.69 67.76 43.93
CA LEU A 19 -44.41 66.60 43.50
C LEU A 19 -45.64 66.19 44.33
N ALA A 20 -46.19 67.11 45.06
CA ALA A 20 -47.36 66.83 45.90
C ALA A 20 -48.68 67.33 45.34
N GLU A 21 -48.76 67.75 44.07
CA GLU A 21 -50.05 67.89 43.36
C GLU A 21 -50.40 66.63 42.65
N GLU A 22 -51.51 65.96 43.13
CA GLU A 22 -52.03 64.80 42.37
C GLU A 22 -52.45 65.27 40.97
N PRO A 23 -51.95 64.63 39.91
CA PRO A 23 -52.23 65.07 38.55
C PRO A 23 -53.76 64.97 38.27
N THR A 24 -54.26 66.05 37.71
CA THR A 24 -55.71 66.11 37.31
C THR A 24 -56.14 64.95 36.41
N PRO A 25 -57.38 64.55 36.36
CA PRO A 25 -57.85 63.43 35.52
C PRO A 25 -57.49 63.59 34.05
N ALA A 26 -57.37 64.82 33.55
CA ALA A 26 -56.90 65.13 32.16
C ALA A 26 -55.44 64.88 31.96
N GLU A 27 -54.59 65.27 32.91
CA GLU A 27 -53.12 64.99 32.83
C GLU A 27 -52.77 63.52 32.98
N ARG A 28 -53.58 62.78 33.80
CA ARG A 28 -53.43 61.30 33.88
C ARG A 28 -53.75 60.63 32.54
N LYS A 29 -54.77 61.12 31.79
CA LYS A 29 -55.05 60.61 30.45
C LYS A 29 -53.90 60.87 29.48
N ILE A 30 -53.40 62.08 29.44
CA ILE A 30 -52.27 62.45 28.55
C ILE A 30 -50.99 61.63 28.84
N VAL A 31 -50.66 61.48 30.13
CA VAL A 31 -49.49 60.64 30.55
C VAL A 31 -49.69 59.18 30.16
N ASN A 32 -50.90 58.64 30.35
CA ASN A 32 -51.21 57.25 29.96
C ASN A 32 -51.20 57.04 28.42
N GLU A 33 -51.65 58.01 27.65
CA GLU A 33 -51.56 57.95 26.20
C GLU A 33 -50.13 58.02 25.70
N ARG A 34 -49.32 58.94 26.23
CA ARG A 34 -47.89 59.01 25.92
C ARG A 34 -47.15 57.73 26.36
N ALA A 35 -47.46 57.20 27.50
CA ALA A 35 -46.89 55.95 27.96
C ALA A 35 -47.25 54.79 27.01
N LYS A 36 -48.52 54.72 26.57
CA LYS A 36 -48.96 53.68 25.56
C LYS A 36 -48.23 53.85 24.24
N GLU A 37 -48.04 55.08 23.77
CA GLU A 37 -47.28 55.32 22.52
C GLU A 37 -45.79 54.95 22.66
N HIS A 38 -45.19 55.26 23.80
CA HIS A 38 -43.82 54.84 24.07
C HIS A 38 -43.65 53.32 24.16
N PHE A 39 -44.62 52.63 24.75
CA PHE A 39 -44.64 51.16 24.77
C PHE A 39 -44.83 50.57 23.40
N LYS A 40 -45.73 51.15 22.58
CA LYS A 40 -45.94 50.70 21.19
C LYS A 40 -44.65 50.89 20.35
N ARG A 41 -44.02 52.05 20.39
CA ARG A 41 -42.78 52.30 19.66
C ARG A 41 -41.66 51.37 20.11
N LYS A 42 -41.55 51.09 21.39
CA LYS A 42 -40.56 50.11 21.91
C LYS A 42 -40.85 48.73 21.40
N GLN A 43 -42.13 48.32 21.39
CA GLN A 43 -42.53 46.98 20.91
C GLN A 43 -42.35 46.83 19.41
N GLU A 44 -42.58 47.86 18.62
CA GLU A 44 -42.32 47.87 17.17
C GLU A 44 -40.80 47.77 16.89
N PHE A 45 -40.00 48.56 17.61
CA PHE A 45 -38.54 48.53 17.48
C PHE A 45 -37.94 47.15 17.88
N GLU A 46 -38.46 46.49 18.90
CA GLU A 46 -38.04 45.14 19.28
C GLU A 46 -38.46 44.11 18.27
N LYS A 47 -39.67 44.20 17.68
CA LYS A 47 -40.13 43.33 16.61
C LYS A 47 -39.26 43.46 15.36
N ASP A 48 -38.90 44.66 14.96
CA ASP A 48 -38.04 44.91 13.81
C ASP A 48 -36.62 44.34 14.03
N ARG A 49 -36.09 44.55 15.24
CA ARG A 49 -34.78 43.95 15.61
C ARG A 49 -34.79 42.42 15.54
N VAL A 50 -35.81 41.81 16.13
CA VAL A 50 -35.96 40.34 16.09
C VAL A 50 -36.18 39.84 14.67
N GLY A 51 -36.97 40.59 13.87
CA GLY A 51 -37.18 40.33 12.44
C GLY A 51 -35.85 40.35 11.66
N PHE A 52 -35.06 41.40 11.88
CA PHE A 52 -33.73 41.55 11.25
C PHE A 52 -32.77 40.38 11.59
N TYR A 53 -32.67 40.02 12.88
CA TYR A 53 -31.79 38.90 13.28
C TYR A 53 -32.28 37.53 12.74
N LYS A 54 -33.63 37.32 12.66
CA LYS A 54 -34.15 36.10 12.02
C LYS A 54 -33.81 36.02 10.54
N THR A 55 -33.90 37.15 9.84
CA THR A 55 -33.56 37.20 8.41
C THR A 55 -32.05 37.01 8.21
N LEU A 56 -31.25 37.70 9.02
CA LEU A 56 -29.77 37.56 8.98
C LEU A 56 -29.32 36.13 9.30
N SER A 57 -29.97 35.49 10.27
CA SER A 57 -29.71 34.06 10.60
C SER A 57 -30.03 33.14 9.42
N LYS A 58 -31.20 33.33 8.74
CA LYS A 58 -31.55 32.54 7.56
C LYS A 58 -30.57 32.70 6.42
N VAL A 59 -30.13 33.93 6.16
CA VAL A 59 -29.10 34.23 5.15
C VAL A 59 -27.76 33.60 5.57
N GLY A 60 -27.39 33.70 6.84
CA GLY A 60 -26.14 33.08 7.36
C GLY A 60 -26.14 31.55 7.23
N PHE A 61 -27.25 30.89 7.53
CA PHE A 61 -27.39 29.46 7.32
C PHE A 61 -27.37 29.08 5.84
N GLY A 62 -27.95 29.91 4.97
CA GLY A 62 -27.88 29.68 3.51
C GLY A 62 -26.44 29.75 2.97
N VAL A 63 -25.71 30.80 3.33
CA VAL A 63 -24.30 30.98 2.93
C VAL A 63 -23.42 29.88 3.53
N GLY A 64 -23.62 29.54 4.80
CA GLY A 64 -22.92 28.45 5.48
C GLY A 64 -23.17 27.09 4.82
N GLY A 65 -24.40 26.80 4.42
CA GLY A 65 -24.77 25.58 3.72
C GLY A 65 -24.09 25.45 2.34
N VAL A 66 -24.09 26.55 1.56
CA VAL A 66 -23.38 26.59 0.27
C VAL A 66 -21.86 26.42 0.47
N GLY A 67 -21.27 27.09 1.47
CA GLY A 67 -19.86 26.93 1.80
C GLY A 67 -19.48 25.50 2.18
N ALA A 68 -20.32 24.83 2.98
CA ALA A 68 -20.15 23.44 3.36
C ALA A 68 -20.19 22.49 2.16
N LEU A 69 -21.12 22.72 1.21
CA LEU A 69 -21.22 21.92 -0.01
C LEU A 69 -19.99 22.09 -0.91
N ILE A 70 -19.50 23.31 -1.07
CA ILE A 70 -18.27 23.60 -1.84
C ILE A 70 -17.06 22.94 -1.16
N GLY A 71 -16.97 23.02 0.16
CA GLY A 71 -15.89 22.36 0.93
C GLY A 71 -15.91 20.84 0.76
N LEU A 72 -17.08 20.22 0.83
CA LEU A 72 -17.25 18.78 0.63
C LEU A 72 -16.89 18.35 -0.80
N ALA A 73 -17.33 19.10 -1.81
CA ALA A 73 -16.95 18.87 -3.20
C ALA A 73 -15.44 18.98 -3.41
N GLY A 74 -14.78 19.95 -2.76
CA GLY A 74 -13.32 20.10 -2.79
C GLY A 74 -12.59 18.89 -2.19
N VAL A 75 -13.05 18.37 -1.06
CA VAL A 75 -12.47 17.16 -0.44
C VAL A 75 -12.62 15.94 -1.33
N VAL A 76 -13.80 15.75 -1.94
CA VAL A 76 -14.04 14.64 -2.88
C VAL A 76 -13.16 14.78 -4.14
N ALA A 77 -13.00 15.98 -4.66
CA ALA A 77 -12.11 16.24 -5.80
C ALA A 77 -10.66 15.92 -5.48
N VAL A 78 -10.15 16.34 -4.32
CA VAL A 78 -8.78 16.03 -3.87
C VAL A 78 -8.61 14.53 -3.61
N ALA A 79 -9.58 13.87 -2.98
CA ALA A 79 -9.54 12.42 -2.76
C ALA A 79 -9.55 11.63 -4.08
N GLY A 80 -10.29 12.11 -5.09
CA GLY A 80 -10.31 11.52 -6.43
C GLY A 80 -9.01 11.73 -7.23
N LEU A 81 -8.25 12.78 -6.93
CA LEU A 81 -6.97 13.09 -7.59
C LEU A 81 -5.75 12.45 -6.90
N THR A 82 -5.90 11.91 -5.66
CA THR A 82 -4.80 11.35 -4.89
C THR A 82 -4.14 10.09 -5.47
N PRO A 83 -4.75 9.24 -6.31
CA PRO A 83 -4.04 8.10 -6.90
C PRO A 83 -3.19 8.45 -8.13
N LEU A 84 -3.09 9.72 -8.54
CA LEU A 84 -2.42 10.13 -9.79
C LEU A 84 -0.89 10.29 -9.70
N LYS A 85 -0.25 9.88 -8.60
CA LYS A 85 1.20 9.88 -8.51
C LYS A 85 1.78 8.48 -8.62
N THR A 86 1.52 7.82 -9.76
CA THR A 86 2.35 6.69 -10.17
C THR A 86 3.64 7.30 -10.72
N SER A 87 4.68 7.28 -9.90
CA SER A 87 6.03 7.65 -10.29
C SER A 87 6.59 6.51 -11.14
N GLU A 88 6.53 6.64 -12.46
CA GLU A 88 7.22 5.71 -13.35
C GLU A 88 8.72 6.03 -13.33
N PRO A 89 9.59 5.12 -12.87
CA PRO A 89 11.02 5.32 -12.92
C PRO A 89 11.50 5.21 -14.38
N TYR A 90 11.93 6.30 -14.96
CA TYR A 90 12.60 6.30 -16.26
C TYR A 90 14.06 5.85 -16.08
N VAL A 91 14.45 4.78 -16.74
CA VAL A 91 15.85 4.35 -16.81
C VAL A 91 16.52 5.09 -17.95
N ILE A 92 17.40 6.03 -17.61
CA ILE A 92 18.25 6.72 -18.58
C ILE A 92 19.48 5.82 -18.81
N ARG A 93 19.61 5.26 -19.99
CA ARG A 93 20.83 4.56 -20.41
C ARG A 93 21.77 5.56 -21.06
N VAL A 94 22.91 5.81 -20.41
CA VAL A 94 23.99 6.62 -20.97
C VAL A 94 24.97 5.66 -21.60
N ASP A 95 25.13 5.75 -22.92
CA ASP A 95 26.21 5.04 -23.62
C ASP A 95 27.52 5.80 -23.41
N ASN A 96 28.43 5.22 -22.65
CA ASN A 96 29.72 5.83 -22.29
C ASN A 96 30.67 6.04 -23.47
N ASN A 97 30.39 5.46 -24.66
CA ASN A 97 31.27 5.59 -25.83
C ASN A 97 30.82 6.69 -26.82
N THR A 98 29.54 7.07 -26.83
CA THR A 98 29.01 8.02 -27.82
C THR A 98 28.39 9.26 -27.22
N GLY A 99 28.18 9.29 -25.88
CA GLY A 99 27.52 10.41 -25.20
C GLY A 99 26.03 10.57 -25.54
N PHE A 100 25.45 9.65 -26.31
CA PHE A 100 24.03 9.68 -26.64
C PHE A 100 23.20 9.19 -25.45
N THR A 101 22.29 10.05 -25.00
CA THR A 101 21.24 9.71 -24.04
C THR A 101 20.03 9.19 -24.79
N ASP A 102 19.80 7.90 -24.76
CA ASP A 102 18.57 7.30 -25.29
C ASP A 102 17.59 7.09 -24.14
N ILE A 103 16.41 7.72 -24.27
CA ILE A 103 15.29 7.48 -23.36
C ILE A 103 14.66 6.18 -23.83
N VAL A 104 15.00 5.07 -23.21
CA VAL A 104 14.34 3.81 -23.45
C VAL A 104 12.91 3.94 -22.93
N LYS A 105 11.98 4.31 -23.84
CA LYS A 105 10.55 4.17 -23.57
C LYS A 105 10.27 2.69 -23.38
N PRO A 106 9.60 2.29 -22.29
CA PRO A 106 9.13 0.92 -22.18
C PRO A 106 8.29 0.60 -23.42
N ILE A 107 8.57 -0.50 -24.06
CA ILE A 107 7.77 -0.98 -25.20
C ILE A 107 6.38 -1.29 -24.64
N SER A 108 5.44 -0.38 -24.84
CA SER A 108 4.11 -0.36 -24.25
C SER A 108 3.13 -1.34 -24.90
N ASP A 109 3.61 -2.37 -25.59
CA ASP A 109 2.74 -3.26 -26.35
C ASP A 109 3.01 -4.78 -26.20
N SER A 110 3.80 -5.18 -25.23
CA SER A 110 3.90 -6.59 -24.87
C SER A 110 3.73 -6.74 -23.38
N LEU A 111 2.57 -7.28 -22.96
CA LEU A 111 2.29 -7.79 -21.61
C LEU A 111 3.04 -6.98 -20.53
N GLN A 112 2.37 -6.02 -19.91
CA GLN A 112 2.92 -5.30 -18.76
C GLN A 112 3.26 -6.31 -17.66
N THR A 113 4.45 -6.88 -17.78
CA THR A 113 5.02 -7.65 -16.70
C THR A 113 5.36 -6.66 -15.60
N THR A 114 4.55 -6.64 -14.56
CA THR A 114 4.77 -5.76 -13.42
C THR A 114 6.11 -6.12 -12.77
N TYR A 115 6.86 -5.13 -12.25
CA TYR A 115 8.10 -5.38 -11.50
C TYR A 115 7.97 -6.50 -10.46
N GLY A 116 6.79 -6.63 -9.83
CA GLY A 116 6.49 -7.73 -8.93
C GLY A 116 6.56 -9.09 -9.59
N GLU A 117 6.00 -9.25 -10.79
CA GLU A 117 6.02 -10.52 -11.51
C GLU A 117 7.44 -10.97 -11.92
N GLU A 118 8.27 -10.05 -12.39
CA GLU A 118 9.68 -10.37 -12.72
C GLU A 118 10.48 -10.75 -11.46
N LEU A 119 10.19 -10.10 -10.35
CA LEU A 119 10.81 -10.42 -9.07
C LEU A 119 10.37 -11.79 -8.57
N ASP A 120 9.08 -12.13 -8.71
CA ASP A 120 8.53 -13.44 -8.38
C ASP A 120 9.17 -14.53 -9.26
N LYS A 121 9.32 -14.30 -10.57
CA LYS A 121 10.02 -15.21 -11.48
C LYS A 121 11.48 -15.44 -11.06
N TYR A 122 12.16 -14.36 -10.64
CA TYR A 122 13.54 -14.46 -10.16
C TYR A 122 13.63 -15.34 -8.91
N TRP A 123 12.78 -15.11 -7.91
CA TRP A 123 12.82 -15.86 -6.66
C TRP A 123 12.39 -17.31 -6.82
N LEU A 124 11.37 -17.58 -7.61
CA LEU A 124 10.97 -18.95 -7.99
C LEU A 124 12.08 -19.68 -8.71
N SER A 125 12.75 -19.02 -9.66
CA SER A 125 13.88 -19.60 -10.39
C SER A 125 15.05 -19.88 -9.46
N LYS A 126 15.40 -18.93 -8.58
CA LYS A 126 16.47 -19.10 -7.60
C LYS A 126 16.17 -20.25 -6.64
N PHE A 127 14.95 -20.31 -6.12
CA PHE A 127 14.51 -21.41 -5.24
C PHE A 127 14.65 -22.79 -5.90
N ILE A 128 14.23 -22.94 -7.17
CA ILE A 128 14.38 -24.19 -7.91
C ILE A 128 15.85 -24.57 -8.10
N ILE A 129 16.68 -23.59 -8.44
CA ILE A 129 18.12 -23.84 -8.61
C ILE A 129 18.74 -24.30 -7.31
N GLU A 130 18.48 -23.63 -6.18
CA GLU A 130 19.04 -24.01 -4.89
C GLU A 130 18.52 -25.37 -4.40
N ARG A 131 17.24 -25.71 -4.65
CA ARG A 131 16.62 -26.94 -4.17
C ARG A 131 16.99 -28.17 -5.02
N GLU A 132 17.08 -28.01 -6.33
CA GLU A 132 17.16 -29.13 -7.27
C GLU A 132 18.52 -29.35 -7.89
N SER A 133 19.44 -28.37 -7.80
CA SER A 133 20.84 -28.56 -8.17
C SER A 133 21.60 -29.34 -7.09
N TYR A 134 22.67 -29.96 -7.51
CA TYR A 134 23.54 -30.66 -6.60
C TYR A 134 25.01 -30.47 -6.99
N ASP A 135 25.78 -29.99 -6.05
CA ASP A 135 27.23 -29.97 -6.08
C ASP A 135 27.73 -30.27 -4.67
N TRP A 136 28.60 -31.27 -4.55
CA TRP A 136 29.13 -31.71 -3.27
C TRP A 136 29.76 -30.56 -2.45
N GLN A 137 30.45 -29.65 -3.12
CA GLN A 137 31.15 -28.54 -2.48
C GLN A 137 30.16 -27.42 -2.01
N LEU A 138 29.01 -27.31 -2.64
CA LEU A 138 28.03 -26.24 -2.42
C LEU A 138 26.78 -26.70 -1.70
N VAL A 139 26.63 -28.00 -1.43
CA VAL A 139 25.42 -28.61 -0.89
C VAL A 139 24.96 -27.96 0.42
N GLN A 140 25.89 -27.58 1.30
CA GLN A 140 25.55 -26.90 2.56
C GLN A 140 24.97 -25.50 2.31
N ASN A 141 25.58 -24.74 1.40
CA ASN A 141 25.09 -23.40 1.05
C ASN A 141 23.68 -23.44 0.47
N SER A 142 23.44 -24.41 -0.43
CA SER A 142 22.10 -24.61 -1.02
C SER A 142 21.10 -25.08 0.03
N TYR A 143 21.50 -25.95 0.95
CA TYR A 143 20.66 -26.40 2.07
C TYR A 143 20.23 -25.21 2.95
N ASP A 144 21.17 -24.36 3.35
CA ASP A 144 20.89 -23.17 4.16
C ASP A 144 20.03 -22.16 3.42
N ALA A 145 20.24 -22.00 2.10
CA ALA A 145 19.42 -21.13 1.26
C ALA A 145 17.97 -21.64 1.16
N VAL A 146 17.77 -22.95 0.97
CA VAL A 146 16.44 -23.57 0.92
C VAL A 146 15.73 -23.42 2.26
N GLU A 147 16.43 -23.56 3.40
CA GLU A 147 15.87 -23.31 4.73
C GLU A 147 15.27 -21.91 4.83
N LEU A 148 16.02 -20.89 4.36
CA LEU A 148 15.57 -19.49 4.40
C LEU A 148 14.44 -19.16 3.42
N MET A 149 14.28 -19.99 2.37
CA MET A 149 13.28 -19.78 1.31
C MET A 149 12.02 -20.65 1.46
N THR A 150 11.87 -21.38 2.55
CA THR A 150 10.75 -22.30 2.74
C THR A 150 10.09 -22.11 4.09
N THR A 151 8.84 -22.58 4.20
CA THR A 151 8.20 -22.75 5.50
C THR A 151 8.84 -23.92 6.24
N PRO A 152 8.78 -23.99 7.57
CA PRO A 152 9.31 -25.11 8.35
C PRO A 152 8.79 -26.49 7.91
N GLN A 153 7.54 -26.54 7.44
CA GLN A 153 6.97 -27.79 6.92
C GLN A 153 7.69 -28.23 5.64
N VAL A 154 7.79 -27.36 4.64
CA VAL A 154 8.44 -27.65 3.36
C VAL A 154 9.94 -27.93 3.54
N PHE A 155 10.57 -27.24 4.49
CA PHE A 155 11.95 -27.52 4.83
C PHE A 155 12.14 -28.90 5.46
N ASN A 156 11.26 -29.35 6.35
CA ASN A 156 11.33 -30.68 6.93
C ASN A 156 11.20 -31.79 5.87
N GLU A 157 10.34 -31.58 4.86
CA GLU A 157 10.22 -32.50 3.71
C GLU A 157 11.51 -32.54 2.90
N TYR A 158 12.11 -31.37 2.63
CA TYR A 158 13.41 -31.27 1.93
C TYR A 158 14.53 -31.92 2.72
N LYS A 159 14.59 -31.67 4.03
CA LYS A 159 15.57 -32.28 4.93
C LYS A 159 15.48 -33.82 4.94
N ALA A 160 14.24 -34.34 5.01
CA ALA A 160 14.00 -35.78 4.94
C ALA A 160 14.48 -36.36 3.61
N TYR A 161 14.22 -35.65 2.49
CA TYR A 161 14.69 -36.06 1.16
C TYR A 161 16.22 -36.05 1.04
N ILE A 162 16.88 -34.92 1.41
CA ILE A 162 18.32 -34.75 1.22
C ILE A 162 19.16 -35.71 2.09
N THR A 163 18.62 -36.16 3.21
CA THR A 163 19.26 -37.14 4.11
C THR A 163 18.89 -38.58 3.79
N SER A 164 17.95 -38.80 2.86
CA SER A 164 17.50 -40.15 2.47
C SER A 164 18.57 -40.92 1.67
N LYS A 165 18.45 -42.23 1.62
CA LYS A 165 19.34 -43.09 0.82
C LYS A 165 19.28 -42.83 -0.68
N VAL A 166 18.16 -42.26 -1.16
CA VAL A 166 17.94 -41.90 -2.59
C VAL A 166 18.33 -40.47 -2.92
N SER A 167 18.89 -39.74 -1.98
CA SER A 167 19.30 -38.36 -2.19
C SER A 167 20.51 -38.27 -3.13
N PRO A 168 20.67 -37.19 -3.85
CA PRO A 168 21.85 -36.93 -4.67
C PRO A 168 23.17 -36.96 -3.84
N VAL A 169 23.09 -36.57 -2.56
CA VAL A 169 24.23 -36.61 -1.65
C VAL A 169 24.80 -38.03 -1.49
N ASN A 170 23.91 -39.00 -1.33
CA ASN A 170 24.28 -40.40 -1.13
C ASN A 170 24.54 -41.14 -2.47
N LEU A 171 23.79 -40.80 -3.52
CA LEU A 171 23.89 -41.48 -4.81
C LEU A 171 25.05 -40.96 -5.68
N LEU A 172 25.26 -39.66 -5.72
CA LEU A 172 26.23 -39.03 -6.62
C LEU A 172 27.56 -38.68 -5.90
N GLN A 173 27.50 -38.38 -4.62
CA GLN A 173 28.65 -38.02 -3.81
C GLN A 173 29.52 -36.94 -4.49
N GLN A 174 30.83 -37.11 -4.53
CA GLN A 174 31.77 -36.21 -5.19
C GLN A 174 31.94 -36.47 -6.70
N ASN A 175 31.36 -37.56 -7.21
CA ASN A 175 31.62 -38.07 -8.54
C ASN A 175 30.79 -37.37 -9.62
N LYS A 176 29.61 -36.89 -9.29
CA LYS A 176 28.69 -36.27 -10.24
C LYS A 176 27.99 -35.06 -9.62
N LYS A 177 27.52 -34.19 -10.48
CA LYS A 177 26.75 -32.97 -10.12
C LYS A 177 25.44 -32.97 -10.85
N ILE A 178 24.43 -32.22 -10.34
CA ILE A 178 23.20 -31.94 -11.06
C ILE A 178 23.15 -30.46 -11.36
N LYS A 179 23.09 -30.11 -12.64
CA LYS A 179 22.88 -28.77 -13.11
C LYS A 179 21.41 -28.58 -13.44
N VAL A 180 20.79 -27.59 -12.85
CA VAL A 180 19.42 -27.20 -13.16
C VAL A 180 19.42 -25.98 -14.07
N ARG A 181 18.53 -26.01 -15.08
CA ARG A 181 18.25 -24.86 -15.94
C ARG A 181 16.74 -24.61 -15.91
N VAL A 182 16.34 -23.43 -15.47
CA VAL A 182 14.96 -22.97 -15.58
C VAL A 182 14.66 -22.63 -17.03
N LEU A 183 13.55 -23.14 -17.56
CA LEU A 183 13.12 -22.97 -18.94
C LEU A 183 12.04 -21.89 -19.04
N SER A 184 11.06 -21.93 -18.15
CA SER A 184 10.01 -20.93 -18.08
C SER A 184 9.38 -20.88 -16.69
N VAL A 185 8.84 -19.71 -16.34
CA VAL A 185 8.04 -19.50 -15.14
C VAL A 185 6.70 -18.91 -15.58
N ALA A 186 5.61 -19.51 -15.14
CA ALA A 186 4.25 -19.03 -15.37
C ALA A 186 3.48 -18.97 -14.05
N PHE A 187 2.42 -18.17 -14.00
CA PHE A 187 1.55 -18.08 -12.83
C PHE A 187 0.15 -18.58 -13.19
N ILE A 188 -0.36 -19.51 -12.40
CA ILE A 188 -1.72 -20.01 -12.53
C ILE A 188 -2.42 -19.86 -11.20
N ASN A 189 -3.42 -18.98 -11.13
CA ASN A 189 -4.17 -18.69 -9.91
C ASN A 189 -3.27 -18.29 -8.70
N GLY A 190 -2.22 -17.52 -8.96
CA GLY A 190 -1.27 -17.09 -7.93
C GLY A 190 -0.23 -18.14 -7.53
N VAL A 191 -0.24 -19.33 -8.14
CA VAL A 191 0.77 -20.37 -7.94
C VAL A 191 1.84 -20.28 -9.02
N GLY A 192 3.11 -20.21 -8.62
CA GLY A 192 4.24 -20.28 -9.55
C GLY A 192 4.39 -21.68 -10.14
N GLN A 193 4.36 -21.78 -11.46
CA GLN A 193 4.73 -22.99 -12.18
C GLN A 193 6.07 -22.80 -12.86
N VAL A 194 7.06 -23.58 -12.43
CA VAL A 194 8.42 -23.48 -12.95
C VAL A 194 8.75 -24.74 -13.75
N ARG A 195 9.00 -24.57 -15.06
CA ARG A 195 9.52 -25.64 -15.91
C ARG A 195 11.02 -25.58 -15.93
N PHE A 196 11.68 -26.70 -15.67
CA PHE A 196 13.13 -26.77 -15.59
C PHE A 196 13.66 -28.12 -16.08
N SER A 197 14.93 -28.13 -16.47
CA SER A 197 15.64 -29.35 -16.82
C SER A 197 16.73 -29.67 -15.78
N LYS A 198 16.93 -30.96 -15.55
CA LYS A 198 18.04 -31.47 -14.76
C LYS A 198 19.01 -32.23 -15.67
N GLN A 199 20.25 -31.84 -15.63
CA GLN A 199 21.34 -32.49 -16.35
C GLN A 199 22.36 -32.99 -15.35
N VAL A 200 22.66 -34.27 -15.41
CA VAL A 200 23.75 -34.84 -14.62
C VAL A 200 25.06 -34.56 -15.34
N LEU A 201 26.04 -34.08 -14.57
CA LEU A 201 27.38 -33.80 -15.04
C LEU A 201 28.39 -34.69 -14.27
N THR A 202 29.51 -34.98 -14.88
CA THR A 202 30.69 -35.58 -14.22
C THR A 202 31.28 -34.61 -13.21
N ALA A 203 32.23 -35.06 -12.39
CA ALA A 203 32.97 -34.21 -11.48
C ALA A 203 33.73 -33.07 -12.21
N SER A 204 34.19 -33.32 -13.46
CA SER A 204 34.86 -32.34 -14.32
C SER A 204 33.90 -31.31 -14.94
N GLY A 205 32.58 -31.51 -14.83
CA GLY A 205 31.55 -30.61 -15.36
C GLY A 205 31.07 -30.96 -16.77
N GLU A 206 31.53 -32.07 -17.35
CA GLU A 206 31.04 -32.53 -18.63
C GLU A 206 29.71 -33.28 -18.50
N PRO A 207 28.82 -33.22 -19.50
CA PRO A 207 27.57 -33.97 -19.49
C PRO A 207 27.80 -35.46 -19.32
N ASP A 208 27.04 -36.10 -18.45
CA ASP A 208 27.06 -37.57 -18.32
C ASP A 208 26.48 -38.19 -19.56
N SER A 209 27.24 -39.12 -20.18
CA SER A 209 26.84 -39.78 -21.43
C SER A 209 25.75 -40.83 -21.26
N VAL A 210 25.51 -41.32 -20.05
CA VAL A 210 24.59 -42.41 -19.73
C VAL A 210 23.26 -41.85 -19.23
N ILE A 211 23.26 -40.75 -18.49
CA ILE A 211 22.08 -40.18 -17.87
C ILE A 211 21.52 -39.03 -18.73
N PRO A 212 20.34 -39.22 -19.38
CA PRO A 212 19.79 -38.17 -20.21
C PRO A 212 19.29 -36.99 -19.39
N VAL A 213 19.15 -35.83 -20.06
CA VAL A 213 18.49 -34.68 -19.50
C VAL A 213 17.03 -35.02 -19.21
N THR A 214 16.58 -34.65 -18.01
CA THR A 214 15.17 -34.83 -17.59
C THR A 214 14.49 -33.47 -17.44
N TYR A 215 13.20 -33.45 -17.75
CA TYR A 215 12.38 -32.23 -17.69
C TYR A 215 11.34 -32.38 -16.60
N TRP A 216 11.06 -31.27 -15.92
CA TRP A 216 10.22 -31.23 -14.73
C TRP A 216 9.38 -29.96 -14.71
N VAL A 217 8.20 -30.06 -14.10
CA VAL A 217 7.36 -28.92 -13.78
C VAL A 217 7.14 -28.90 -12.27
N ALA A 218 7.54 -27.81 -11.62
CA ALA A 218 7.26 -27.58 -10.21
C ALA A 218 6.10 -26.63 -10.04
N SER A 219 5.19 -26.95 -9.11
CA SER A 219 4.10 -26.07 -8.65
C SER A 219 4.44 -25.56 -7.25
N ILE A 220 4.52 -24.23 -7.09
CA ILE A 220 5.05 -23.57 -5.89
C ILE A 220 4.13 -22.42 -5.51
N PRO A 221 3.18 -22.62 -4.58
CA PRO A 221 2.58 -21.52 -3.86
C PRO A 221 3.64 -20.82 -3.02
N PHE A 222 3.67 -19.50 -3.03
CA PHE A 222 4.69 -18.72 -2.33
C PHE A 222 4.11 -17.46 -1.72
N ASP A 223 4.83 -16.86 -0.77
CA ASP A 223 4.51 -15.60 -0.12
C ASP A 223 5.80 -14.90 0.30
N TYR A 224 5.71 -13.66 0.75
CA TYR A 224 6.82 -12.88 1.26
C TYR A 224 6.61 -12.54 2.74
N LYS A 225 7.52 -13.00 3.59
CA LYS A 225 7.53 -12.68 5.02
C LYS A 225 8.74 -11.83 5.38
N HIS A 226 8.49 -10.61 5.84
CA HIS A 226 9.56 -9.66 6.18
C HIS A 226 10.26 -9.92 7.53
N ASP A 227 10.13 -11.10 8.11
CA ASP A 227 10.60 -11.42 9.46
C ASP A 227 12.09 -11.84 9.57
N ILE A 228 12.89 -11.65 8.54
CA ILE A 228 14.30 -12.02 8.57
C ILE A 228 15.07 -11.02 9.42
N LYS A 229 15.51 -11.44 10.61
CA LYS A 229 16.14 -10.58 11.62
C LYS A 229 17.65 -10.40 11.43
N LEU A 230 18.33 -11.44 10.94
CA LEU A 230 19.80 -11.44 10.78
C LEU A 230 20.20 -10.83 9.43
N GLU A 231 21.20 -9.96 9.44
CA GLU A 231 21.69 -9.30 8.22
C GLU A 231 22.23 -10.32 7.20
N GLN A 232 22.96 -11.32 7.65
CA GLN A 232 23.49 -12.38 6.79
C GLN A 232 22.37 -13.15 6.06
N GLN A 233 21.26 -13.41 6.72
CA GLN A 233 20.08 -14.06 6.13
C GLN A 233 19.39 -13.15 5.12
N ARG A 234 19.36 -11.83 5.38
CA ARG A 234 18.84 -10.83 4.44
C ARG A 234 19.64 -10.71 3.16
N LEU A 235 20.94 -10.97 3.19
CA LEU A 235 21.77 -11.00 1.99
C LEU A 235 21.40 -12.17 1.06
N ILE A 236 20.93 -13.28 1.62
CA ILE A 236 20.48 -14.46 0.85
C ILE A 236 19.04 -14.31 0.39
N ASN A 237 18.15 -13.85 1.28
CA ASN A 237 16.71 -13.71 1.03
C ASN A 237 16.19 -12.35 1.51
N PRO A 238 16.51 -11.23 0.83
CA PRO A 238 16.23 -9.88 1.29
C PRO A 238 14.73 -9.56 1.41
N LEU A 239 13.90 -10.21 0.61
CA LEU A 239 12.46 -9.98 0.61
C LEU A 239 11.67 -10.96 1.49
N GLY A 240 12.35 -11.97 2.05
CA GLY A 240 11.68 -12.99 2.83
C GLY A 240 10.76 -13.88 1.98
N PHE A 241 11.18 -14.20 0.76
CA PHE A 241 10.47 -15.17 -0.08
C PHE A 241 10.30 -16.50 0.65
N GLN A 242 9.12 -17.08 0.63
CA GLN A 242 8.82 -18.38 1.22
C GLN A 242 7.95 -19.24 0.30
N ALA A 243 8.48 -20.39 -0.09
CA ALA A 243 7.67 -21.45 -0.68
C ALA A 243 6.79 -22.08 0.41
N LEU A 244 5.48 -22.02 0.22
CA LEU A 244 4.46 -22.54 1.16
C LEU A 244 4.22 -24.05 0.95
N SER A 245 4.47 -24.53 -0.27
CA SER A 245 4.37 -25.93 -0.67
C SER A 245 5.27 -26.15 -1.88
N TYR A 246 5.70 -27.38 -2.09
CA TYR A 246 6.52 -27.77 -3.22
C TYR A 246 6.08 -29.11 -3.79
N ARG A 247 5.80 -29.15 -5.08
CA ARG A 247 5.55 -30.39 -5.81
C ARG A 247 6.20 -30.30 -7.19
N ALA A 248 6.99 -31.29 -7.55
CA ALA A 248 7.59 -31.42 -8.88
C ALA A 248 7.16 -32.73 -9.53
N ASP A 249 6.65 -32.64 -10.72
CA ASP A 249 6.25 -33.77 -11.54
C ASP A 249 7.15 -33.86 -12.80
N PRO A 250 7.56 -35.07 -13.24
CA PRO A 250 8.35 -35.23 -14.45
C PRO A 250 7.49 -34.85 -15.67
N GLU A 251 8.09 -34.09 -16.59
CA GLU A 251 7.47 -33.78 -17.88
C GLU A 251 8.00 -34.67 -18.99
N ASN A 252 7.16 -35.52 -19.55
CA ASN A 252 7.50 -36.29 -20.74
C ASN A 252 7.32 -35.39 -21.97
N LEU A 253 8.42 -34.86 -22.51
CA LEU A 253 8.37 -34.25 -23.84
C LEU A 253 8.13 -35.38 -24.87
N ILE A 254 6.90 -35.54 -25.31
CA ILE A 254 6.59 -36.40 -26.45
C ILE A 254 7.26 -35.74 -27.65
N ASN A 255 8.36 -36.33 -28.12
CA ASN A 255 8.98 -35.96 -29.39
C ASN A 255 7.93 -36.20 -30.51
N LYS A 256 7.39 -35.13 -31.06
CA LYS A 256 6.49 -35.15 -32.21
C LYS A 256 7.16 -35.68 -33.48
N ASP A 257 8.46 -35.95 -33.43
CA ASP A 257 9.26 -36.40 -34.62
C ASP A 257 9.26 -37.91 -34.86
N GLU A 258 8.66 -38.72 -33.98
CA GLU A 258 8.53 -40.17 -34.19
C GLU A 258 7.19 -40.61 -34.82
N GLN A 259 6.35 -39.68 -35.29
CA GLN A 259 5.11 -39.96 -36.01
C GLN A 259 5.18 -39.48 -37.47
N LYS A 260 6.25 -39.81 -38.19
CA LYS A 260 6.26 -39.72 -39.67
C LYS A 260 6.73 -41.01 -40.28
#